data_20865f5cdfcd6b899ea3216b3ee179d9
#
_entry.id   20865f5cdfcd6b899ea3216b3ee179d9
#
_cell.length_a   1.000
_cell.length_b   1.000
_cell.length_c   1.000
_cell.angle_alpha   90.00
_cell.angle_beta   90.00
_cell.angle_gamma   90.00
#
_symmetry.space_group_name_H-M   'P 1'
#
loop_
_entity.id
_entity.type
_entity.pdbx_description
1 polymer ?
#
loop_
_entity_poly.entity_id
_entity_poly.type
_entity_poly.pdbx_seq_one_letter_code
_entity_poly.pdbx_strand_id
1 'polypeptide(L)'
;MMNLQAIKAIYVFEMTRTFRTLLQSLVSPVISTSLYFIVFGTAIGSRMQDISDVPYGAFIVPGLIMLTVLTQSISNASFGIYFPKFMGTINEILSAPLSAFEIVLGYVGAAATKSLMIGIIIFITAHFFVEINVLHPIWMITFLVLTCVTFSLFGFIIGIWAKNFEQLNLKKMVQIKCLY
;
A
#
# COMPACT_ATOMS: atom_id res chain seq x y z
N MET A 1 -0.93 -24.97 18.15
CA MET A 1 0.32 -24.19 18.20
C MET A 1 0.48 -23.44 16.89
N MET A 2 0.76 -22.14 16.92
CA MET A 2 1.02 -21.36 15.69
C MET A 2 2.32 -21.83 15.03
N ASN A 3 2.25 -22.16 13.74
CA ASN A 3 3.42 -22.57 12.97
C ASN A 3 4.14 -21.32 12.39
N LEU A 4 5.02 -20.71 13.20
CA LEU A 4 5.78 -19.52 12.79
C LEU A 4 6.65 -19.76 11.53
N GLN A 5 7.08 -21.01 11.28
CA GLN A 5 7.86 -21.33 10.08
C GLN A 5 7.01 -21.19 8.81
N ALA A 6 5.75 -21.56 8.89
CA ALA A 6 4.81 -21.43 7.78
C ALA A 6 4.50 -19.96 7.44
N ILE A 7 4.22 -19.14 8.45
CA ILE A 7 4.02 -17.69 8.28
C ILE A 7 5.26 -17.08 7.62
N LYS A 8 6.45 -17.41 8.13
CA LYS A 8 7.71 -16.92 7.58
C LYS A 8 7.92 -17.39 6.13
N ALA A 9 7.57 -18.63 5.80
CA ALA A 9 7.70 -19.14 4.44
C ALA A 9 6.82 -18.38 3.44
N ILE A 10 5.54 -18.14 3.77
CA ILE A 10 4.62 -17.36 2.94
C ILE A 10 5.12 -15.92 2.82
N TYR A 11 5.50 -15.30 3.93
CA TYR A 11 6.01 -13.94 3.95
C TYR A 11 7.26 -13.77 3.08
N VAL A 12 8.25 -14.64 3.23
CA VAL A 12 9.50 -14.60 2.45
C VAL A 12 9.24 -14.86 0.97
N PHE A 13 8.34 -15.78 0.63
CA PHE A 13 7.94 -16.02 -0.75
C PHE A 13 7.33 -14.77 -1.40
N GLU A 14 6.39 -14.12 -0.73
CA GLU A 14 5.75 -12.89 -1.20
C GLU A 14 6.75 -11.72 -1.29
N MET A 15 7.65 -11.59 -0.31
CA MET A 15 8.69 -10.57 -0.33
C MET A 15 9.69 -10.80 -1.46
N THR A 16 10.12 -12.04 -1.71
CA THR A 16 11.02 -12.38 -2.84
C THR A 16 10.35 -12.04 -4.18
N ARG A 17 9.06 -12.35 -4.34
CA ARG A 17 8.28 -11.95 -5.51
C ARG A 17 8.22 -10.42 -5.63
N THR A 18 8.03 -9.72 -4.54
CA THR A 18 8.01 -8.26 -4.47
C THR A 18 9.34 -7.67 -4.93
N PHE A 19 10.47 -8.19 -4.44
CA PHE A 19 11.79 -7.69 -4.82
C PHE A 19 12.09 -7.85 -6.32
N ARG A 20 11.61 -8.92 -6.95
CA ARG A 20 11.75 -9.12 -8.41
C ARG A 20 10.98 -8.09 -9.23
N THR A 21 9.86 -7.58 -8.71
CA THR A 21 9.00 -6.60 -9.39
C THR A 21 9.08 -5.20 -8.77
N LEU A 22 10.06 -4.96 -7.91
CA LEU A 22 10.13 -3.76 -7.06
C LEU A 22 10.26 -2.49 -7.91
N LEU A 23 11.16 -2.49 -8.88
CA LEU A 23 11.33 -1.37 -9.81
C LEU A 23 10.02 -1.01 -10.51
N GLN A 24 9.32 -2.00 -11.07
CA GLN A 24 8.06 -1.78 -11.76
C GLN A 24 6.95 -1.28 -10.83
N SER A 25 6.93 -1.78 -9.58
CA SER A 25 5.92 -1.40 -8.59
C SER A 25 6.16 -0.02 -7.98
N LEU A 26 7.42 0.47 -7.96
CA LEU A 26 7.80 1.75 -7.36
C LEU A 26 7.78 2.89 -8.37
N VAL A 27 8.22 2.64 -9.59
CA VAL A 27 8.37 3.69 -10.62
C VAL A 27 7.03 4.37 -10.89
N SER A 28 5.95 3.61 -11.03
CA SER A 28 4.63 4.18 -11.32
C SER A 28 4.10 5.11 -10.22
N PRO A 29 4.02 4.73 -8.95
CA PRO A 29 3.56 5.64 -7.89
C PRO A 29 4.52 6.80 -7.65
N VAL A 30 5.83 6.61 -7.79
CA VAL A 30 6.81 7.70 -7.61
C VAL A 30 6.66 8.76 -8.71
N ILE A 31 6.54 8.35 -9.98
CA ILE A 31 6.32 9.30 -11.08
C ILE A 31 5.00 10.05 -10.90
N SER A 32 3.92 9.34 -10.59
CA SER A 32 2.61 9.96 -10.40
C SER A 32 2.61 10.97 -9.26
N THR A 33 3.16 10.62 -8.11
CA THR A 33 3.22 11.54 -6.96
C THR A 33 4.18 12.69 -7.19
N SER A 34 5.32 12.48 -7.86
CA SER A 34 6.24 13.56 -8.25
C SER A 34 5.54 14.57 -9.18
N LEU A 35 4.76 14.08 -10.15
CA LEU A 35 3.98 14.96 -11.02
C LEU A 35 2.94 15.77 -10.23
N TYR A 36 2.27 15.15 -9.26
CA TYR A 36 1.36 15.87 -8.37
C TYR A 36 2.09 16.95 -7.56
N PHE A 37 3.28 16.66 -7.03
CA PHE A 37 4.07 17.63 -6.28
C PHE A 37 4.53 18.81 -7.15
N ILE A 38 4.93 18.56 -8.38
CA ILE A 38 5.29 19.62 -9.33
C ILE A 38 4.06 20.50 -9.64
N VAL A 39 2.92 19.88 -10.00
CA VAL A 39 1.74 20.65 -10.38
C VAL A 39 1.14 21.40 -9.19
N PHE A 40 0.91 20.73 -8.07
CA PHE A 40 0.24 21.34 -6.92
C PHE A 40 1.19 22.10 -6.00
N GLY A 41 2.44 21.66 -5.88
CA GLY A 41 3.45 22.33 -5.05
C GLY A 41 3.99 23.61 -5.70
N THR A 42 4.37 23.55 -6.97
CA THR A 42 5.01 24.72 -7.64
C THR A 42 4.05 25.56 -8.45
N ALA A 43 3.22 24.95 -9.31
CA ALA A 43 2.36 25.72 -10.23
C ALA A 43 1.14 26.35 -9.53
N ILE A 44 0.52 25.66 -8.59
CA ILE A 44 -0.65 26.13 -7.86
C ILE A 44 -0.26 26.75 -6.52
N GLY A 45 0.70 26.15 -5.81
CA GLY A 45 1.15 26.62 -4.50
C GLY A 45 1.70 28.04 -4.52
N SER A 46 2.35 28.47 -5.61
CA SER A 46 2.81 29.85 -5.78
C SER A 46 1.71 30.90 -5.92
N ARG A 47 0.48 30.48 -6.17
CA ARG A 47 -0.70 31.35 -6.35
C ARG A 47 -1.71 31.27 -5.20
N MET A 48 -1.54 30.35 -4.29
CA MET A 48 -2.41 30.18 -3.11
C MET A 48 -1.77 30.82 -1.88
N GLN A 49 -2.62 31.39 -1.03
CA GLN A 49 -2.20 31.87 0.29
C GLN A 49 -1.87 30.69 1.21
N ASP A 50 -0.91 30.91 2.09
CA ASP A 50 -0.54 29.92 3.09
C ASP A 50 -1.75 29.58 3.98
N ILE A 51 -1.91 28.27 4.25
CA ILE A 51 -2.97 27.76 5.14
C ILE A 51 -2.38 27.62 6.53
N SER A 52 -2.76 28.48 7.48
CA SER A 52 -2.28 28.45 8.86
C SER A 52 -0.75 28.48 8.95
N ASP A 53 -0.09 29.37 8.22
CA ASP A 53 1.37 29.53 8.14
C ASP A 53 2.12 28.33 7.52
N VAL A 54 1.39 27.42 6.86
CA VAL A 54 1.98 26.28 6.15
C VAL A 54 1.82 26.48 4.64
N PRO A 55 2.90 26.38 3.84
CA PRO A 55 2.81 26.41 2.38
C PRO A 55 1.84 25.36 1.86
N TYR A 56 1.00 25.72 0.89
CA TYR A 56 -0.01 24.83 0.33
C TYR A 56 0.55 23.48 -0.14
N GLY A 57 1.76 23.50 -0.73
CA GLY A 57 2.46 22.27 -1.12
C GLY A 57 2.72 21.32 0.05
N ALA A 58 3.14 21.83 1.20
CA ALA A 58 3.41 21.04 2.39
C ALA A 58 2.12 20.48 3.01
N PHE A 59 1.01 21.21 2.90
CA PHE A 59 -0.30 20.77 3.39
C PHE A 59 -0.86 19.57 2.62
N ILE A 60 -0.64 19.49 1.31
CA ILE A 60 -1.14 18.40 0.46
C ILE A 60 -0.34 17.10 0.62
N VAL A 61 0.94 17.17 0.95
CA VAL A 61 1.85 16.01 1.02
C VAL A 61 1.30 14.86 1.85
N PRO A 62 0.86 15.03 3.11
CA PRO A 62 0.35 13.93 3.93
C PRO A 62 -0.85 13.22 3.28
N GLY A 63 -1.76 13.98 2.68
CA GLY A 63 -2.93 13.44 1.98
C GLY A 63 -2.55 12.58 0.78
N LEU A 64 -1.63 13.03 -0.05
CA LEU A 64 -1.14 12.28 -1.22
C LEU A 64 -0.40 11.00 -0.82
N ILE A 65 0.41 11.05 0.24
CA ILE A 65 1.09 9.87 0.77
C ILE A 65 0.07 8.85 1.26
N MET A 66 -0.88 9.28 2.10
CA MET A 66 -1.91 8.41 2.64
C MET A 66 -2.77 7.78 1.55
N LEU A 67 -3.20 8.56 0.55
CA LEU A 67 -3.96 8.07 -0.60
C LEU A 67 -3.19 6.98 -1.37
N THR A 68 -1.91 7.23 -1.63
CA THR A 68 -1.08 6.27 -2.37
C THR A 68 -0.85 5.00 -1.54
N VAL A 69 -0.54 5.13 -0.26
CA VAL A 69 -0.36 3.99 0.65
C VAL A 69 -1.64 3.15 0.74
N LEU A 70 -2.80 3.78 0.87
CA LEU A 70 -4.10 3.11 0.92
C LEU A 70 -4.36 2.30 -0.37
N THR A 71 -4.22 2.94 -1.53
CA THR A 71 -4.44 2.29 -2.82
C THR A 71 -3.47 1.15 -3.07
N GLN A 72 -2.20 1.32 -2.70
CA GLN A 72 -1.18 0.28 -2.81
C GLN A 72 -1.41 -0.87 -1.83
N SER A 73 -1.83 -0.60 -0.60
CA SER A 73 -2.13 -1.64 0.40
C SER A 73 -3.26 -2.55 -0.07
N ILE A 74 -4.36 -1.97 -0.54
CA ILE A 74 -5.48 -2.73 -1.11
C ILE A 74 -5.03 -3.54 -2.33
N SER A 75 -4.30 -2.90 -3.25
CA SER A 75 -3.88 -3.54 -4.51
C SER A 75 -2.90 -4.70 -4.26
N ASN A 76 -1.90 -4.49 -3.43
CA ASN A 76 -0.88 -5.50 -3.14
C ASN A 76 -1.47 -6.72 -2.43
N ALA A 77 -2.32 -6.49 -1.41
CA ALA A 77 -2.94 -7.58 -0.67
C ALA A 77 -3.94 -8.36 -1.53
N SER A 78 -4.79 -7.66 -2.29
CA SER A 78 -5.79 -8.33 -3.14
C SER A 78 -5.13 -9.13 -4.27
N PHE A 79 -4.08 -8.60 -4.89
CA PHE A 79 -3.35 -9.32 -5.93
C PHE A 79 -2.55 -10.49 -5.35
N GLY A 80 -1.99 -10.34 -4.14
CA GLY A 80 -1.23 -11.36 -3.43
C GLY A 80 -2.00 -12.67 -3.29
N ILE A 81 -3.24 -12.63 -2.86
CA ILE A 81 -4.08 -13.84 -2.68
C ILE A 81 -4.80 -14.24 -3.97
N TYR A 82 -5.19 -13.28 -4.82
CA TYR A 82 -5.89 -13.58 -6.05
C TYR A 82 -5.01 -14.35 -7.05
N PHE A 83 -3.73 -14.01 -7.17
CA PHE A 83 -2.83 -14.62 -8.13
C PHE A 83 -2.61 -16.13 -7.87
N PRO A 84 -2.29 -16.61 -6.65
CA PRO A 84 -2.26 -18.03 -6.34
C PRO A 84 -3.59 -18.74 -6.60
N LYS A 85 -4.72 -18.05 -6.35
CA LYS A 85 -6.06 -18.58 -6.63
C LYS A 85 -6.28 -18.77 -8.14
N PHE A 86 -5.85 -17.81 -8.94
CA PHE A 86 -5.99 -17.86 -10.39
C PHE A 86 -5.10 -18.95 -11.01
N MET A 87 -3.87 -19.13 -10.49
CA MET A 87 -2.92 -20.15 -10.97
C MET A 87 -3.24 -21.57 -10.42
N GLY A 88 -4.19 -21.71 -9.51
CA GLY A 88 -4.51 -22.98 -8.87
C GLY A 88 -3.58 -23.43 -7.75
N THR A 89 -2.48 -22.73 -7.51
CA THR A 89 -1.51 -23.02 -6.43
C THR A 89 -2.08 -22.80 -5.02
N ILE A 90 -3.22 -22.13 -4.91
CA ILE A 90 -3.95 -21.99 -3.64
C ILE A 90 -4.29 -23.35 -3.01
N ASN A 91 -4.58 -24.37 -3.83
CA ASN A 91 -4.92 -25.71 -3.34
C ASN A 91 -3.74 -26.39 -2.64
N GLU A 92 -2.53 -26.11 -3.06
CA GLU A 92 -1.31 -26.62 -2.40
C GLU A 92 -1.13 -25.97 -1.02
N ILE A 93 -1.44 -24.66 -0.91
CA ILE A 93 -1.38 -23.93 0.36
C ILE A 93 -2.47 -24.44 1.33
N LEU A 94 -3.66 -24.71 0.81
CA LEU A 94 -4.79 -25.20 1.61
C LEU A 94 -4.64 -26.67 2.01
N SER A 95 -3.89 -27.50 1.27
CA SER A 95 -3.59 -28.87 1.63
C SER A 95 -2.48 -29.00 2.68
N ALA A 96 -1.70 -27.95 2.90
CA ALA A 96 -0.73 -27.89 3.98
C ALA A 96 -1.44 -27.75 5.35
N PRO A 97 -0.86 -28.30 6.44
CA PRO A 97 -1.45 -28.22 7.77
C PRO A 97 -1.30 -26.80 8.37
N LEU A 98 -1.94 -25.82 7.74
CA LEU A 98 -1.87 -24.41 8.10
C LEU A 98 -3.23 -23.90 8.59
N SER A 99 -3.20 -23.09 9.64
CA SER A 99 -4.39 -22.35 10.07
C SER A 99 -4.71 -21.21 9.11
N ALA A 100 -6.01 -20.94 8.89
CA ALA A 100 -6.43 -19.79 8.09
C ALA A 100 -5.81 -18.46 8.61
N PHE A 101 -5.64 -18.32 9.91
CA PHE A 101 -5.03 -17.16 10.52
C PHE A 101 -3.54 -17.00 10.14
N GLU A 102 -2.81 -18.10 10.03
CA GLU A 102 -1.39 -18.10 9.61
C GLU A 102 -1.24 -17.66 8.16
N ILE A 103 -2.15 -18.10 7.29
CA ILE A 103 -2.19 -17.70 5.88
C ILE A 103 -2.46 -16.19 5.79
N VAL A 104 -3.46 -15.69 6.50
CA VAL A 104 -3.79 -14.26 6.54
C VAL A 104 -2.60 -13.43 7.01
N LEU A 105 -1.98 -13.81 8.12
CA LEU A 105 -0.81 -13.08 8.65
C LEU A 105 0.36 -13.04 7.66
N GLY A 106 0.64 -14.13 6.96
CA GLY A 106 1.70 -14.19 5.97
C GLY A 106 1.46 -13.24 4.80
N TYR A 107 0.28 -13.31 4.18
CA TYR A 107 -0.05 -12.49 3.01
C TYR A 107 -0.26 -11.02 3.36
N VAL A 108 -1.04 -10.74 4.41
CA VAL A 108 -1.31 -9.36 4.85
C VAL A 108 -0.05 -8.69 5.36
N GLY A 109 0.77 -9.42 6.13
CA GLY A 109 2.05 -8.91 6.61
C GLY A 109 2.99 -8.52 5.46
N ALA A 110 3.12 -9.36 4.43
CA ALA A 110 3.94 -9.06 3.25
C ALA A 110 3.39 -7.86 2.47
N ALA A 111 2.07 -7.80 2.26
CA ALA A 111 1.43 -6.69 1.55
C ALA A 111 1.57 -5.36 2.31
N ALA A 112 1.36 -5.37 3.63
CA ALA A 112 1.53 -4.20 4.49
C ALA A 112 2.98 -3.69 4.48
N THR A 113 3.96 -4.60 4.59
CA THR A 113 5.38 -4.24 4.51
C THR A 113 5.75 -3.62 3.17
N LYS A 114 5.27 -4.21 2.07
CA LYS A 114 5.49 -3.64 0.72
C LYS A 114 4.90 -2.24 0.59
N SER A 115 3.69 -2.03 1.07
CA SER A 115 3.01 -0.73 1.01
C SER A 115 3.69 0.30 1.91
N LEU A 116 4.19 -0.11 3.06
CA LEU A 116 4.98 0.73 3.95
C LEU A 116 6.27 1.20 3.27
N MET A 117 7.00 0.29 2.60
CA MET A 117 8.20 0.64 1.83
C MET A 117 7.90 1.67 0.74
N ILE A 118 6.80 1.49 0.01
CA ILE A 118 6.36 2.46 -1.01
C ILE A 118 6.05 3.82 -0.36
N GLY A 119 5.33 3.83 0.76
CA GLY A 119 5.00 5.05 1.51
C GLY A 119 6.25 5.82 1.98
N ILE A 120 7.25 5.11 2.49
CA ILE A 120 8.53 5.71 2.90
C ILE A 120 9.27 6.32 1.69
N ILE A 121 9.30 5.62 0.56
CA ILE A 121 9.96 6.11 -0.66
C ILE A 121 9.26 7.37 -1.17
N ILE A 122 7.93 7.40 -1.17
CA ILE A 122 7.16 8.59 -1.56
C ILE A 122 7.40 9.74 -0.59
N PHE A 123 7.49 9.46 0.72
CA PHE A 123 7.81 10.47 1.72
C PHE A 123 9.20 11.10 1.48
N ILE A 124 10.21 10.26 1.20
CA ILE A 124 11.55 10.73 0.85
C ILE A 124 11.49 11.57 -0.44
N THR A 125 10.76 11.11 -1.46
CA THR A 125 10.58 11.85 -2.71
C THR A 125 9.92 13.20 -2.47
N ALA A 126 8.87 13.25 -1.63
CA ALA A 126 8.17 14.48 -1.28
C ALA A 126 9.09 15.51 -0.60
N HIS A 127 10.02 15.04 0.22
CA HIS A 127 11.00 15.92 0.91
C HIS A 127 11.95 16.66 -0.06
N PHE A 128 12.20 16.11 -1.27
CA PHE A 128 12.96 16.79 -2.30
C PHE A 128 12.22 17.96 -2.97
N PHE A 129 10.88 17.92 -2.97
CA PHE A 129 10.05 18.93 -3.64
C PHE A 129 9.50 19.99 -2.68
N VAL A 130 9.33 19.63 -1.41
CA VAL A 130 8.67 20.49 -0.42
C VAL A 130 9.39 20.34 0.93
N GLU A 131 9.62 21.46 1.60
CA GLU A 131 10.12 21.45 2.97
C GLU A 131 9.02 20.94 3.92
N ILE A 132 9.21 19.73 4.41
CA ILE A 132 8.26 19.08 5.31
C ILE A 132 8.80 19.16 6.73
N ASN A 133 8.10 19.90 7.60
CA ASN A 133 8.44 19.96 9.01
C ASN A 133 7.53 18.98 9.78
N VAL A 134 8.12 17.87 10.22
CA VAL A 134 7.37 16.82 10.95
C VAL A 134 7.46 17.05 12.44
N LEU A 135 6.39 17.56 13.05
CA LEU A 135 6.33 17.83 14.49
C LEU A 135 6.34 16.55 15.33
N HIS A 136 5.63 15.50 14.89
CA HIS A 136 5.45 14.25 15.64
C HIS A 136 5.71 13.01 14.77
N PRO A 137 6.98 12.63 14.54
CA PRO A 137 7.33 11.52 13.63
C PRO A 137 6.81 10.15 14.12
N ILE A 138 6.74 9.92 15.42
CA ILE A 138 6.26 8.67 16.01
C ILE A 138 4.78 8.44 15.68
N TRP A 139 3.95 9.46 15.84
CA TRP A 139 2.53 9.38 15.51
C TRP A 139 2.32 9.16 14.02
N MET A 140 3.09 9.85 13.17
CA MET A 140 3.02 9.68 11.72
C MET A 140 3.32 8.23 11.31
N ILE A 141 4.40 7.63 11.81
CA ILE A 141 4.76 6.23 11.51
C ILE A 141 3.69 5.27 12.02
N THR A 142 3.18 5.48 13.24
CA THR A 142 2.14 4.63 13.81
C THR A 142 0.86 4.63 12.96
N PHE A 143 0.38 5.80 12.55
CA PHE A 143 -0.78 5.92 11.66
C PHE A 143 -0.52 5.28 10.30
N LEU A 144 0.67 5.45 9.74
CA LEU A 144 1.04 4.87 8.46
C LEU A 144 1.05 3.33 8.52
N VAL A 145 1.62 2.74 9.58
CA VAL A 145 1.61 1.28 9.78
C VAL A 145 0.18 0.77 9.97
N LEU A 146 -0.61 1.45 10.81
CA LEU A 146 -2.00 1.08 11.06
C LEU A 146 -2.83 1.10 9.76
N THR A 147 -2.66 2.13 8.95
CA THR A 147 -3.29 2.26 7.63
C THR A 147 -2.86 1.11 6.72
N CYS A 148 -1.56 0.81 6.60
CA CYS A 148 -1.06 -0.30 5.79
C CYS A 148 -1.71 -1.63 6.18
N VAL A 149 -1.76 -1.94 7.47
CA VAL A 149 -2.32 -3.21 7.97
C VAL A 149 -3.83 -3.27 7.72
N THR A 150 -4.56 -2.23 8.10
CA THR A 150 -6.02 -2.19 7.96
C THR A 150 -6.45 -2.34 6.50
N PHE A 151 -5.86 -1.56 5.59
CA PHE A 151 -6.21 -1.61 4.18
C PHE A 151 -5.66 -2.83 3.45
N SER A 152 -4.59 -3.46 3.94
CA SER A 152 -4.15 -4.77 3.45
C SER A 152 -5.14 -5.88 3.83
N LEU A 153 -5.74 -5.83 5.02
CA LEU A 153 -6.81 -6.76 5.41
C LEU A 153 -8.04 -6.61 4.50
N PHE A 154 -8.48 -5.38 4.24
CA PHE A 154 -9.56 -5.13 3.29
C PHE A 154 -9.22 -5.64 1.88
N GLY A 155 -8.02 -5.36 1.40
CA GLY A 155 -7.54 -5.84 0.10
C GLY A 155 -7.52 -7.38 0.02
N PHE A 156 -7.11 -8.04 1.09
CA PHE A 156 -7.11 -9.50 1.18
C PHE A 156 -8.53 -10.09 1.05
N ILE A 157 -9.52 -9.51 1.74
CA ILE A 157 -10.94 -9.90 1.64
C ILE A 157 -11.43 -9.75 0.19
N ILE A 158 -11.11 -8.62 -0.47
CA ILE A 158 -11.47 -8.39 -1.87
C ILE A 158 -10.86 -9.45 -2.77
N GLY A 159 -9.58 -9.80 -2.56
CA GLY A 159 -8.88 -10.81 -3.35
C GLY A 159 -9.51 -12.19 -3.25
N ILE A 160 -9.95 -12.61 -2.05
CA ILE A 160 -10.67 -13.87 -1.86
C ILE A 160 -12.01 -13.86 -2.59
N TRP A 161 -12.74 -12.74 -2.51
CA TRP A 161 -14.10 -12.63 -3.03
C TRP A 161 -14.18 -12.41 -4.54
N ALA A 162 -13.09 -12.00 -5.17
CA ALA A 162 -13.00 -11.82 -6.62
C ALA A 162 -12.97 -13.18 -7.35
N LYS A 163 -13.87 -13.33 -8.33
CA LYS A 163 -13.91 -14.51 -9.21
C LYS A 163 -13.12 -14.30 -10.50
N ASN A 164 -13.14 -13.08 -11.05
CA ASN A 164 -12.49 -12.70 -12.28
C ASN A 164 -11.60 -11.47 -12.07
N PHE A 165 -10.63 -11.26 -12.97
CA PHE A 165 -9.71 -10.13 -12.94
C PHE A 165 -10.43 -8.77 -13.04
N GLU A 166 -11.51 -8.71 -13.83
CA GLU A 166 -12.36 -7.52 -13.94
C GLU A 166 -13.05 -7.20 -12.61
N GLN A 167 -13.61 -8.21 -11.95
CA GLN A 167 -14.24 -8.04 -10.63
C GLN A 167 -13.25 -7.59 -9.56
N LEU A 168 -12.00 -8.05 -9.64
CA LEU A 168 -10.95 -7.60 -8.73
C LEU A 168 -10.71 -6.09 -8.88
N ASN A 169 -10.60 -5.60 -10.10
CA ASN A 169 -10.37 -4.19 -10.38
C ASN A 169 -11.59 -3.32 -10.05
N LEU A 170 -12.79 -3.76 -10.42
CA LEU A 170 -14.03 -3.04 -10.12
C LEU A 170 -14.25 -2.91 -8.61
N LYS A 171 -14.05 -3.99 -7.84
CA LYS A 171 -14.22 -3.96 -6.38
C LYS A 171 -13.19 -3.06 -5.71
N LYS A 172 -11.94 -3.04 -6.18
CA LYS A 172 -10.93 -2.08 -5.71
C LYS A 172 -11.36 -0.64 -5.98
N MET A 173 -11.85 -0.35 -7.19
CA MET A 173 -12.31 1.00 -7.56
C MET A 173 -13.52 1.45 -6.74
N VAL A 174 -14.49 0.56 -6.51
CA VAL A 174 -15.69 0.88 -5.71
C VAL A 174 -15.29 1.17 -4.27
N GLN A 175 -14.42 0.38 -3.68
CA GLN A 175 -13.97 0.61 -2.30
C GLN A 175 -13.20 1.92 -2.15
N ILE A 176 -12.34 2.24 -3.11
CA ILE A 176 -11.62 3.53 -3.12
C ILE A 176 -12.61 4.70 -3.27
N LYS A 177 -13.63 4.57 -4.14
CA LYS A 177 -14.67 5.59 -4.30
C LYS A 177 -15.60 5.74 -3.09
N CYS A 178 -15.84 4.69 -2.32
CA CYS A 178 -16.64 4.78 -1.08
C CYS A 178 -15.88 5.44 0.09
N LEU A 179 -14.56 5.57 -0.02
CA LEU A 179 -13.70 6.22 0.97
C LEU A 179 -13.45 7.70 0.68
N TYR A 180 -13.85 8.18 -0.50
CA TYR A 180 -13.87 9.59 -0.94
C TYR A 180 -15.26 10.18 -0.80
#